data_5d40cc2b30ad0c993fc478d48e7ae038
#
_entry.id   5d40cc2b30ad0c993fc478d48e7ae038
#
_cell.length_a   1.000
_cell.length_b   1.000
_cell.length_c   1.000
_cell.angle_alpha   90.00
_cell.angle_beta   90.00
_cell.angle_gamma   90.00
#
_symmetry.space_group_name_H-M   'P 1'
#
loop_
_entity.id
_entity.type
_entity.pdbx_description
1 polymer ?
#
loop_
_entity_poly.entity_id
_entity_poly.type
_entity_poly.pdbx_seq_one_letter_code
_entity_poly.pdbx_strand_id
1 'polypeptide(L)'
;AFHGRTMGALALTHKAAYREPFEPLPGGVEFIPAGDIEALRGALGPDVAALIVEPIQGEAGVRELPAGYLEAARELTEAVGALLIIDEVQSGMGRSGAWMAHHLLAPGVVPDVVTLAKGLGGGIPIGAVVATGEAAALLGPGQHGTTFGGNPVACAAALAVIDTVRSQDLLVRVEQLGSAWARELAAVDGVNEVRGRGLLIGVGLAEGLPPAGEIAATLLAERGFIVN
;
A
#
# COMPACT_ATOMS: atom_id res chain seq x y z
N ALA A 1 6.36 4.94 -5.26
CA ALA A 1 5.88 3.67 -4.68
C ALA A 1 6.94 3.04 -3.78
N PHE A 2 6.50 2.25 -2.81
CA PHE A 2 7.34 1.46 -1.92
C PHE A 2 6.76 0.04 -1.79
N HIS A 3 7.48 -0.95 -2.34
CA HIS A 3 6.99 -2.33 -2.37
C HIS A 3 7.80 -3.31 -1.50
N GLY A 4 8.81 -2.82 -0.77
CA GLY A 4 9.59 -3.63 0.17
C GLY A 4 11.11 -3.48 0.03
N ARG A 5 11.84 -4.31 0.79
CA ARG A 5 13.30 -4.28 0.92
C ARG A 5 14.00 -5.59 0.51
N THR A 6 13.27 -6.64 0.17
CA THR A 6 13.85 -7.84 -0.44
C THR A 6 14.22 -7.55 -1.90
N MET A 7 15.18 -8.27 -2.47
CA MET A 7 15.77 -7.94 -3.79
C MET A 7 14.73 -7.63 -4.88
N GLY A 8 13.72 -8.50 -5.05
CA GLY A 8 12.66 -8.26 -6.04
C GLY A 8 11.78 -7.07 -5.70
N ALA A 9 11.31 -6.96 -4.45
CA ALA A 9 10.48 -5.85 -4.00
C ALA A 9 11.25 -4.52 -3.98
N LEU A 10 12.55 -4.57 -3.69
CA LEU A 10 13.42 -3.40 -3.72
C LEU A 10 13.59 -2.87 -5.14
N ALA A 11 13.72 -3.75 -6.14
CA ALA A 11 13.74 -3.36 -7.54
C ALA A 11 12.49 -2.56 -7.95
N LEU A 12 11.33 -2.88 -7.36
CA LEU A 12 10.04 -2.21 -7.58
C LEU A 12 9.86 -0.94 -6.72
N THR A 13 10.76 -0.65 -5.78
CA THR A 13 10.66 0.54 -4.91
C THR A 13 11.33 1.74 -5.56
N HIS A 14 10.56 2.84 -5.75
CA HIS A 14 11.00 3.99 -6.56
C HIS A 14 12.22 4.73 -6.01
N LYS A 15 12.36 4.88 -4.68
CA LYS A 15 13.40 5.72 -4.07
C LYS A 15 14.81 5.18 -4.36
N ALA A 16 15.56 5.86 -5.21
CA ALA A 16 16.91 5.45 -5.68
C ALA A 16 17.87 5.17 -4.52
N ALA A 17 17.92 6.04 -3.52
CA ALA A 17 18.77 5.86 -2.35
C ALA A 17 18.54 4.54 -1.56
N TYR A 18 17.41 3.88 -1.77
CA TYR A 18 17.17 2.56 -1.20
C TYR A 18 17.73 1.43 -2.07
N ARG A 19 17.77 1.64 -3.39
CA ARG A 19 18.21 0.63 -4.38
C ARG A 19 19.71 0.64 -4.61
N GLU A 20 20.31 1.82 -4.77
CA GLU A 20 21.73 2.00 -5.15
C GLU A 20 22.72 1.16 -4.34
N PRO A 21 22.60 1.02 -3.01
CA PRO A 21 23.55 0.20 -2.23
C PRO A 21 23.48 -1.30 -2.54
N PHE A 22 22.44 -1.76 -3.25
CA PHE A 22 22.14 -3.19 -3.50
C PHE A 22 22.15 -3.55 -4.98
N GLU A 23 22.58 -2.63 -5.84
CA GLU A 23 22.68 -2.91 -7.29
C GLU A 23 23.81 -3.95 -7.57
N PRO A 24 23.64 -4.83 -8.57
CA PRO A 24 22.51 -4.90 -9.49
C PRO A 24 21.27 -5.60 -8.90
N LEU A 25 20.12 -4.99 -9.08
CA LEU A 25 18.82 -5.56 -8.74
C LEU A 25 18.17 -6.26 -9.95
N PRO A 26 17.13 -7.10 -9.76
CA PRO A 26 16.35 -7.63 -10.88
C PRO A 26 15.91 -6.52 -11.81
N GLY A 27 16.21 -6.66 -13.11
CA GLY A 27 15.91 -5.68 -14.14
C GLY A 27 14.48 -5.77 -14.67
N GLY A 28 14.21 -4.99 -15.74
CA GLY A 28 12.91 -4.98 -16.42
C GLY A 28 11.84 -4.18 -15.66
N VAL A 29 12.26 -3.23 -14.83
CA VAL A 29 11.35 -2.35 -14.07
C VAL A 29 11.40 -0.94 -14.65
N GLU A 30 10.23 -0.42 -14.98
CA GLU A 30 10.02 0.97 -15.37
C GLU A 30 9.16 1.68 -14.31
N PHE A 31 9.51 2.93 -13.99
CA PHE A 31 8.76 3.77 -13.06
C PHE A 31 8.07 4.88 -13.84
N ILE A 32 6.77 5.00 -13.66
CA ILE A 32 5.95 6.05 -14.24
C ILE A 32 5.41 6.99 -13.16
N PRO A 33 5.07 8.25 -13.49
CA PRO A 33 4.42 9.17 -12.56
C PRO A 33 3.10 8.59 -12.04
N ALA A 34 2.94 8.56 -10.72
CA ALA A 34 1.73 8.06 -10.09
C ALA A 34 0.54 8.97 -10.40
N GLY A 35 -0.58 8.38 -10.84
CA GLY A 35 -1.79 9.12 -11.17
C GLY A 35 -1.84 9.69 -12.59
N ASP A 36 -0.79 9.52 -13.38
CA ASP A 36 -0.76 9.96 -14.77
C ASP A 36 -1.23 8.81 -15.70
N ILE A 37 -2.47 8.92 -16.19
CA ILE A 37 -3.09 7.92 -17.07
C ILE A 37 -2.41 7.89 -18.46
N GLU A 38 -1.94 9.02 -18.95
CA GLU A 38 -1.28 9.06 -20.25
C GLU A 38 0.11 8.43 -20.18
N ALA A 39 0.86 8.68 -19.11
CA ALA A 39 2.11 7.97 -18.86
C ALA A 39 1.87 6.45 -18.70
N LEU A 40 0.82 6.05 -18.00
CA LEU A 40 0.42 4.65 -17.86
C LEU A 40 0.12 4.02 -19.23
N ARG A 41 -0.65 4.69 -20.07
CA ARG A 41 -0.99 4.25 -21.42
C ARG A 41 0.25 4.09 -22.31
N GLY A 42 1.19 5.01 -22.18
CA GLY A 42 2.44 4.99 -22.95
C GLY A 42 3.40 3.88 -22.54
N ALA A 43 3.37 3.49 -21.26
CA ALA A 43 4.27 2.47 -20.70
C ALA A 43 3.75 1.03 -20.87
N LEU A 44 2.43 0.83 -20.99
CA LEU A 44 1.86 -0.51 -21.12
C LEU A 44 1.88 -0.98 -22.58
N GLY A 45 2.71 -1.98 -22.84
CA GLY A 45 2.85 -2.65 -24.12
C GLY A 45 2.78 -4.18 -23.98
N PRO A 46 2.83 -4.93 -25.10
CA PRO A 46 2.72 -6.39 -25.10
C PRO A 46 3.93 -7.11 -24.44
N ASP A 47 4.98 -6.37 -24.14
CA ASP A 47 6.19 -6.82 -23.44
C ASP A 47 6.14 -6.58 -21.92
N VAL A 48 5.06 -5.94 -21.41
CA VAL A 48 4.86 -5.69 -20.01
C VAL A 48 4.15 -6.88 -19.35
N ALA A 49 4.80 -7.50 -18.37
CA ALA A 49 4.23 -8.64 -17.65
C ALA A 49 3.21 -8.22 -16.58
N ALA A 50 3.44 -7.12 -15.91
CA ALA A 50 2.57 -6.65 -14.82
C ALA A 50 2.73 -5.16 -14.54
N LEU A 51 1.66 -4.55 -14.06
CA LEU A 51 1.65 -3.25 -13.39
C LEU A 51 1.46 -3.49 -11.89
N ILE A 52 2.29 -2.88 -11.05
CA ILE A 52 2.10 -2.88 -9.59
C ILE A 52 1.87 -1.46 -9.08
N VAL A 53 0.83 -1.28 -8.26
CA VAL A 53 0.46 0.02 -7.69
C VAL A 53 0.00 -0.10 -6.24
N GLU A 54 0.31 0.92 -5.43
CA GLU A 54 -0.35 1.14 -4.14
C GLU A 54 -1.59 2.02 -4.39
N PRO A 55 -2.80 1.65 -3.94
CA PRO A 55 -3.98 2.52 -4.11
C PRO A 55 -3.85 3.81 -3.30
N ILE A 56 -3.16 3.73 -2.14
CA ILE A 56 -2.74 4.87 -1.33
C ILE A 56 -1.25 4.69 -1.05
N GLN A 57 -0.42 5.57 -1.59
CA GLN A 57 1.03 5.53 -1.40
C GLN A 57 1.41 6.05 -0.01
N GLY A 58 1.66 5.17 0.92
CA GLY A 58 2.00 5.53 2.30
C GLY A 58 3.30 6.30 2.40
N GLU A 59 4.40 5.77 1.87
CA GLU A 59 5.74 6.34 1.94
C GLU A 59 5.93 7.63 1.09
N ALA A 60 4.95 7.98 0.26
CA ALA A 60 4.92 9.23 -0.48
C ALA A 60 4.16 10.35 0.26
N GLY A 61 3.83 10.16 1.54
CA GLY A 61 3.08 11.09 2.36
C GLY A 61 1.57 10.88 2.29
N VAL A 62 1.14 9.64 2.23
CA VAL A 62 -0.27 9.21 2.20
C VAL A 62 -1.02 9.86 1.03
N ARG A 63 -0.64 9.47 -0.18
CA ARG A 63 -1.23 10.02 -1.40
C ARG A 63 -2.10 8.98 -2.09
N GLU A 64 -3.38 9.30 -2.21
CA GLU A 64 -4.33 8.48 -2.97
C GLU A 64 -4.08 8.59 -4.47
N LEU A 65 -4.27 7.51 -5.19
CA LEU A 65 -4.36 7.58 -6.65
C LEU A 65 -5.62 8.35 -7.05
N PRO A 66 -5.57 9.17 -8.09
CA PRO A 66 -6.74 9.97 -8.50
C PRO A 66 -7.88 9.05 -9.00
N ALA A 67 -9.10 9.57 -8.90
CA ALA A 67 -10.29 8.88 -9.40
C ALA A 67 -10.12 8.50 -10.87
N GLY A 68 -10.56 7.30 -11.24
CA GLY A 68 -10.45 6.73 -12.58
C GLY A 68 -9.09 6.10 -12.90
N TYR A 69 -8.06 6.27 -12.06
CA TYR A 69 -6.74 5.72 -12.36
C TYR A 69 -6.71 4.18 -12.26
N LEU A 70 -7.32 3.59 -11.24
CA LEU A 70 -7.36 2.14 -11.09
C LEU A 70 -8.24 1.47 -12.15
N GLU A 71 -9.33 2.11 -12.54
CA GLU A 71 -10.17 1.67 -13.65
C GLU A 71 -9.37 1.66 -14.97
N ALA A 72 -8.68 2.76 -15.27
CA ALA A 72 -7.80 2.83 -16.45
C ALA A 72 -6.66 1.81 -16.38
N ALA A 73 -6.07 1.59 -15.19
CA ALA A 73 -5.04 0.58 -14.99
C ALA A 73 -5.58 -0.83 -15.31
N ARG A 74 -6.82 -1.15 -14.88
CA ARG A 74 -7.44 -2.44 -15.20
C ARG A 74 -7.67 -2.61 -16.71
N GLU A 75 -8.30 -1.63 -17.34
CA GLU A 75 -8.57 -1.64 -18.78
C GLU A 75 -7.29 -1.80 -19.61
N LEU A 76 -6.27 -1.02 -19.29
CA LEU A 76 -5.02 -1.02 -20.04
C LEU A 76 -4.23 -2.31 -19.83
N THR A 77 -4.18 -2.86 -18.62
CA THR A 77 -3.51 -4.14 -18.37
C THR A 77 -4.22 -5.29 -19.07
N GLU A 78 -5.55 -5.34 -19.06
CA GLU A 78 -6.33 -6.33 -19.81
C GLU A 78 -6.06 -6.25 -21.31
N ALA A 79 -6.02 -5.04 -21.87
CA ALA A 79 -5.82 -4.84 -23.30
C ALA A 79 -4.49 -5.39 -23.82
N VAL A 80 -3.44 -5.44 -22.98
CA VAL A 80 -2.11 -5.92 -23.36
C VAL A 80 -1.76 -7.30 -22.79
N GLY A 81 -2.65 -7.89 -21.97
CA GLY A 81 -2.40 -9.17 -21.30
C GLY A 81 -1.45 -9.10 -20.11
N ALA A 82 -1.23 -7.92 -19.54
CA ALA A 82 -0.45 -7.72 -18.34
C ALA A 82 -1.29 -7.93 -17.07
N LEU A 83 -0.65 -8.34 -15.97
CA LEU A 83 -1.32 -8.46 -14.67
C LEU A 83 -1.47 -7.09 -13.99
N LEU A 84 -2.60 -6.87 -13.33
CA LEU A 84 -2.78 -5.79 -12.39
C LEU A 84 -2.53 -6.30 -10.96
N ILE A 85 -1.48 -5.79 -10.32
CA ILE A 85 -1.11 -6.10 -8.94
C ILE A 85 -1.41 -4.88 -8.07
N ILE A 86 -2.28 -5.04 -7.08
CA ILE A 86 -2.55 -3.98 -6.09
C ILE A 86 -1.83 -4.31 -4.79
N ASP A 87 -0.93 -3.41 -4.38
CA ASP A 87 -0.20 -3.53 -3.13
C ASP A 87 -1.01 -2.86 -1.99
N GLU A 88 -1.62 -3.70 -1.18
CA GLU A 88 -2.42 -3.31 -0.01
C GLU A 88 -1.68 -3.54 1.31
N VAL A 89 -0.36 -3.69 1.25
CA VAL A 89 0.47 -3.94 2.44
C VAL A 89 0.32 -2.84 3.50
N GLN A 90 0.15 -1.58 3.08
CA GLN A 90 -0.09 -0.46 4.00
C GLN A 90 -1.56 -0.07 4.14
N SER A 91 -2.30 -0.09 3.06
CA SER A 91 -3.65 0.47 2.96
C SER A 91 -4.77 -0.51 3.29
N GLY A 92 -4.48 -1.83 3.19
CA GLY A 92 -5.44 -2.89 3.42
C GLY A 92 -5.66 -3.25 4.90
N MET A 93 -6.29 -4.39 5.10
CA MET A 93 -6.59 -4.98 6.42
C MET A 93 -7.32 -4.04 7.37
N GLY A 94 -8.25 -3.24 6.82
CA GLY A 94 -9.08 -2.32 7.59
C GLY A 94 -8.47 -0.95 7.85
N ARG A 95 -7.19 -0.72 7.53
CA ARG A 95 -6.48 0.54 7.82
C ARG A 95 -7.18 1.77 7.24
N SER A 96 -7.73 1.66 6.05
CA SER A 96 -8.41 2.74 5.33
C SER A 96 -9.92 2.83 5.62
N GLY A 97 -10.49 1.97 6.46
CA GLY A 97 -11.94 1.87 6.70
C GLY A 97 -12.64 0.82 5.83
N ALA A 98 -11.90 0.15 4.96
CA ALA A 98 -12.37 -1.03 4.23
C ALA A 98 -11.35 -2.16 4.34
N TRP A 99 -11.72 -3.39 4.00
CA TRP A 99 -10.78 -4.50 3.95
C TRP A 99 -9.59 -4.22 3.05
N MET A 100 -9.86 -3.62 1.88
CA MET A 100 -8.89 -3.20 0.88
C MET A 100 -9.20 -1.76 0.46
N ALA A 101 -8.19 -0.91 0.35
CA ALA A 101 -8.39 0.50 -0.02
C ALA A 101 -8.92 0.66 -1.45
N HIS A 102 -8.54 -0.23 -2.38
CA HIS A 102 -9.06 -0.17 -3.74
C HIS A 102 -10.58 -0.37 -3.81
N HIS A 103 -11.21 -1.06 -2.85
CA HIS A 103 -12.67 -1.15 -2.77
C HIS A 103 -13.35 0.20 -2.51
N LEU A 104 -12.63 1.16 -1.90
CA LEU A 104 -13.13 2.53 -1.69
C LEU A 104 -12.87 3.43 -2.89
N LEU A 105 -11.73 3.24 -3.57
CA LEU A 105 -11.28 4.11 -4.65
C LEU A 105 -11.83 3.70 -6.01
N ALA A 106 -12.00 2.39 -6.23
CA ALA A 106 -12.45 1.80 -7.48
C ALA A 106 -13.20 0.47 -7.22
N PRO A 107 -14.42 0.51 -6.66
CA PRO A 107 -15.13 -0.68 -6.16
C PRO A 107 -15.45 -1.73 -7.24
N GLY A 108 -15.39 -1.35 -8.53
CA GLY A 108 -15.59 -2.27 -9.65
C GLY A 108 -14.32 -2.93 -10.17
N VAL A 109 -13.15 -2.51 -9.70
CA VAL A 109 -11.87 -3.06 -10.16
C VAL A 109 -11.54 -4.36 -9.42
N VAL A 110 -11.33 -5.42 -10.17
CA VAL A 110 -10.84 -6.71 -9.67
C VAL A 110 -9.39 -6.88 -10.13
N PRO A 111 -8.39 -6.80 -9.24
CA PRO A 111 -7.00 -7.04 -9.58
C PRO A 111 -6.75 -8.54 -9.79
N ASP A 112 -5.70 -8.86 -10.56
CA ASP A 112 -5.23 -10.24 -10.70
C ASP A 112 -4.52 -10.71 -9.42
N VAL A 113 -3.81 -9.78 -8.76
CA VAL A 113 -3.04 -10.08 -7.54
C VAL A 113 -3.20 -8.95 -6.51
N VAL A 114 -3.35 -9.32 -5.25
CA VAL A 114 -3.28 -8.41 -4.10
C VAL A 114 -2.18 -8.87 -3.15
N THR A 115 -1.34 -7.94 -2.70
CA THR A 115 -0.34 -8.21 -1.66
C THR A 115 -0.77 -7.65 -0.32
N LEU A 116 -0.60 -8.41 0.75
CA LEU A 116 -1.00 -8.09 2.11
C LEU A 116 0.15 -8.38 3.09
N ALA A 117 0.30 -7.55 4.11
CA ALA A 117 1.19 -7.79 5.24
C ALA A 117 0.80 -6.86 6.42
N LYS A 118 1.77 -6.37 7.18
CA LYS A 118 1.63 -5.40 8.28
C LYS A 118 0.44 -5.70 9.21
N GLY A 119 -0.70 -5.04 9.01
CA GLY A 119 -1.91 -5.22 9.80
C GLY A 119 -2.45 -6.65 9.82
N LEU A 120 -2.14 -7.45 8.80
CA LEU A 120 -2.61 -8.83 8.67
C LEU A 120 -2.28 -9.70 9.90
N GLY A 121 -1.08 -9.55 10.46
CA GLY A 121 -0.62 -10.39 11.58
C GLY A 121 -0.80 -9.79 12.97
N GLY A 122 -1.34 -8.56 13.10
CA GLY A 122 -1.53 -7.91 14.40
C GLY A 122 -0.23 -7.75 15.21
N GLY A 123 0.92 -7.63 14.54
CA GLY A 123 2.25 -7.56 15.14
C GLY A 123 3.12 -8.80 14.89
N ILE A 124 2.52 -9.92 14.49
CA ILE A 124 3.27 -11.12 14.08
C ILE A 124 3.68 -10.97 12.61
N PRO A 125 4.97 -11.22 12.25
CA PRO A 125 5.42 -11.14 10.86
C PRO A 125 4.71 -12.16 9.97
N ILE A 126 3.95 -11.67 9.00
CA ILE A 126 3.30 -12.48 7.98
C ILE A 126 3.06 -11.62 6.73
N GLY A 127 3.14 -12.22 5.56
CA GLY A 127 2.69 -11.66 4.30
C GLY A 127 1.83 -12.66 3.57
N ALA A 128 0.94 -12.16 2.73
CA ALA A 128 0.10 -12.97 1.86
C ALA A 128 0.04 -12.37 0.47
N VAL A 129 -0.04 -13.25 -0.52
CA VAL A 129 -0.33 -12.92 -1.90
C VAL A 129 -1.63 -13.63 -2.26
N VAL A 130 -2.63 -12.87 -2.67
CA VAL A 130 -3.93 -13.39 -3.12
C VAL A 130 -3.99 -13.20 -4.62
N ALA A 131 -4.03 -14.28 -5.36
CA ALA A 131 -4.16 -14.28 -6.82
C ALA A 131 -5.51 -14.83 -7.24
N THR A 132 -6.07 -14.28 -8.32
CA THR A 132 -7.37 -14.67 -8.89
C THR A 132 -7.23 -15.04 -10.37
N GLY A 133 -8.24 -15.71 -10.91
CA GLY A 133 -8.26 -16.05 -12.33
C GLY A 133 -7.02 -16.83 -12.80
N GLU A 134 -6.46 -16.47 -13.93
CA GLU A 134 -5.27 -17.08 -14.52
C GLU A 134 -4.02 -16.86 -13.67
N ALA A 135 -3.93 -15.73 -12.96
CA ALA A 135 -2.79 -15.43 -12.10
C ALA A 135 -2.63 -16.47 -10.96
N ALA A 136 -3.71 -17.08 -10.51
CA ALA A 136 -3.68 -18.12 -9.48
C ALA A 136 -2.96 -19.41 -9.92
N ALA A 137 -2.81 -19.63 -11.21
CA ALA A 137 -2.17 -20.81 -11.81
C ALA A 137 -0.71 -20.57 -12.24
N LEU A 138 -0.20 -19.33 -12.13
CA LEU A 138 1.15 -18.98 -12.60
C LEU A 138 2.28 -19.63 -11.80
N LEU A 139 2.04 -19.89 -10.51
CA LEU A 139 3.01 -20.55 -9.64
C LEU A 139 2.49 -21.92 -9.21
N GLY A 140 3.15 -22.96 -9.70
CA GLY A 140 2.86 -24.35 -9.36
C GLY A 140 3.68 -24.84 -8.15
N PRO A 141 3.41 -26.10 -7.71
CA PRO A 141 4.17 -26.73 -6.64
C PRO A 141 5.67 -26.73 -6.93
N GLY A 142 6.48 -26.34 -5.93
CA GLY A 142 7.94 -26.33 -6.02
C GLY A 142 8.54 -25.08 -6.69
N GLN A 143 7.74 -24.17 -7.23
CA GLN A 143 8.23 -22.95 -7.89
C GLN A 143 8.45 -21.78 -6.92
N HIS A 144 7.93 -21.87 -5.71
CA HIS A 144 8.15 -20.91 -4.63
C HIS A 144 8.26 -21.64 -3.29
N GLY A 145 8.89 -21.00 -2.32
CA GLY A 145 9.02 -21.56 -0.99
C GLY A 145 9.61 -20.59 0.01
N THR A 146 9.37 -20.88 1.27
CA THR A 146 9.93 -20.15 2.41
C THR A 146 9.94 -21.08 3.63
N THR A 147 10.98 -20.98 4.47
CA THR A 147 11.09 -21.84 5.66
C THR A 147 10.02 -21.52 6.69
N PHE A 148 9.73 -20.25 6.95
CA PHE A 148 8.82 -19.81 8.01
C PHE A 148 7.48 -19.31 7.51
N GLY A 149 7.28 -19.14 6.21
CA GLY A 149 6.03 -18.66 5.63
C GLY A 149 4.91 -19.66 5.86
N GLY A 150 3.71 -19.16 6.20
CA GLY A 150 2.56 -20.00 6.48
C GLY A 150 2.66 -20.80 7.78
N ASN A 151 3.56 -20.44 8.72
CA ASN A 151 3.64 -21.16 9.99
C ASN A 151 2.33 -20.99 10.80
N PRO A 152 1.97 -22.03 11.61
CA PRO A 152 0.67 -22.06 12.30
C PRO A 152 0.43 -20.87 13.24
N VAL A 153 1.48 -20.36 13.89
CA VAL A 153 1.35 -19.24 14.85
C VAL A 153 0.97 -17.94 14.10
N ALA A 154 1.69 -17.63 13.03
CA ALA A 154 1.40 -16.46 12.22
C ALA A 154 0.02 -16.54 11.53
N CYS A 155 -0.35 -17.73 11.03
CA CYS A 155 -1.67 -17.94 10.44
C CYS A 155 -2.79 -17.79 11.47
N ALA A 156 -2.61 -18.34 12.69
CA ALA A 156 -3.58 -18.17 13.76
C ALA A 156 -3.75 -16.69 14.17
N ALA A 157 -2.64 -15.95 14.24
CA ALA A 157 -2.67 -14.51 14.51
C ALA A 157 -3.43 -13.75 13.42
N ALA A 158 -3.16 -14.05 12.14
CA ALA A 158 -3.88 -13.42 11.03
C ALA A 158 -5.39 -13.71 11.05
N LEU A 159 -5.78 -14.95 11.33
CA LEU A 159 -7.20 -15.32 11.50
C LEU A 159 -7.84 -14.56 12.66
N ALA A 160 -7.16 -14.45 13.80
CA ALA A 160 -7.65 -13.70 14.95
C ALA A 160 -7.83 -12.19 14.63
N VAL A 161 -6.93 -11.60 13.84
CA VAL A 161 -7.08 -10.21 13.36
C VAL A 161 -8.33 -10.08 12.47
N ILE A 162 -8.48 -10.95 11.49
CA ILE A 162 -9.64 -10.93 10.57
C ILE A 162 -10.94 -11.07 11.35
N ASP A 163 -11.00 -12.03 12.27
CA ASP A 163 -12.20 -12.27 13.09
C ASP A 163 -12.50 -11.09 14.01
N THR A 164 -11.49 -10.46 14.59
CA THR A 164 -11.65 -9.28 15.44
C THR A 164 -12.17 -8.09 14.66
N VAL A 165 -11.56 -7.79 13.52
CA VAL A 165 -12.01 -6.68 12.64
C VAL A 165 -13.47 -6.87 12.24
N ARG A 166 -13.85 -8.10 11.88
CA ARG A 166 -15.21 -8.43 11.46
C ARG A 166 -16.21 -8.40 12.60
N SER A 167 -15.90 -9.09 13.72
CA SER A 167 -16.85 -9.27 14.83
C SER A 167 -17.09 -8.00 15.66
N GLN A 168 -16.15 -7.06 15.63
CA GLN A 168 -16.25 -5.79 16.35
C GLN A 168 -16.58 -4.60 15.43
N ASP A 169 -16.95 -4.84 14.18
CA ASP A 169 -17.27 -3.80 13.18
C ASP A 169 -16.20 -2.69 13.08
N LEU A 170 -14.93 -3.09 13.19
CA LEU A 170 -13.85 -2.12 13.29
C LEU A 170 -13.69 -1.25 12.04
N LEU A 171 -14.16 -1.67 10.87
CA LEU A 171 -14.10 -0.85 9.66
C LEU A 171 -14.89 0.45 9.82
N VAL A 172 -16.12 0.36 10.37
CA VAL A 172 -16.94 1.54 10.67
C VAL A 172 -16.28 2.44 11.70
N ARG A 173 -15.70 1.85 12.76
CA ARG A 173 -14.98 2.60 13.78
C ARG A 173 -13.75 3.32 13.22
N VAL A 174 -13.00 2.67 12.32
CA VAL A 174 -11.82 3.25 11.65
C VAL A 174 -12.22 4.47 10.83
N GLU A 175 -13.33 4.40 10.08
CA GLU A 175 -13.84 5.53 9.31
C GLU A 175 -14.24 6.70 10.21
N GLN A 176 -15.03 6.42 11.26
CA GLN A 176 -15.48 7.43 12.21
C GLN A 176 -14.33 8.13 12.92
N LEU A 177 -13.40 7.34 13.46
CA LEU A 177 -12.23 7.86 14.18
C LEU A 177 -11.29 8.62 13.25
N GLY A 178 -11.03 8.09 12.06
CA GLY A 178 -10.19 8.74 11.06
C GLY A 178 -10.76 10.08 10.60
N SER A 179 -12.06 10.15 10.35
CA SER A 179 -12.74 11.39 10.00
C SER A 179 -12.72 12.42 11.15
N ALA A 180 -12.84 11.97 12.41
CA ALA A 180 -12.70 12.86 13.56
C ALA A 180 -11.28 13.42 13.68
N TRP A 181 -10.27 12.55 13.61
CA TRP A 181 -8.87 12.96 13.66
C TRP A 181 -8.47 13.87 12.51
N ALA A 182 -8.92 13.59 11.30
CA ALA A 182 -8.63 14.45 10.15
C ALA A 182 -9.16 15.89 10.38
N ARG A 183 -10.36 16.04 10.95
CA ARG A 183 -10.91 17.37 11.29
C ARG A 183 -10.12 18.07 12.39
N GLU A 184 -9.76 17.33 13.45
CA GLU A 184 -8.97 17.89 14.57
C GLU A 184 -7.57 18.32 14.11
N LEU A 185 -6.90 17.48 13.30
CA LEU A 185 -5.59 17.78 12.75
C LEU A 185 -5.63 18.98 11.79
N ALA A 186 -6.68 19.10 10.97
CA ALA A 186 -6.84 20.23 10.07
C ALA A 186 -7.07 21.56 10.80
N ALA A 187 -7.46 21.53 12.07
CA ALA A 187 -7.65 22.73 12.90
C ALA A 187 -6.37 23.13 13.66
N VAL A 188 -5.29 22.34 13.56
CA VAL A 188 -4.03 22.65 14.24
C VAL A 188 -3.25 23.71 13.47
N ASP A 189 -2.80 24.75 14.18
CA ASP A 189 -1.96 25.79 13.60
C ASP A 189 -0.67 25.18 13.03
N GLY A 190 -0.36 25.55 11.78
CA GLY A 190 0.80 25.01 11.07
C GLY A 190 0.51 23.75 10.25
N VAL A 191 -0.70 23.20 10.28
CA VAL A 191 -1.15 22.17 9.35
C VAL A 191 -1.80 22.85 8.13
N ASN A 192 -1.31 22.54 6.94
CA ASN A 192 -1.85 23.10 5.70
C ASN A 192 -2.69 22.08 4.91
N GLU A 193 -2.51 20.80 5.16
CA GLU A 193 -3.22 19.72 4.47
C GLU A 193 -3.35 18.50 5.36
N VAL A 194 -4.50 17.82 5.32
CA VAL A 194 -4.68 16.48 5.89
C VAL A 194 -5.20 15.56 4.78
N ARG A 195 -4.54 14.44 4.58
CA ARG A 195 -4.79 13.50 3.50
C ARG A 195 -5.06 12.08 4.03
N GLY A 196 -5.64 11.24 3.20
CA GLY A 196 -5.77 9.81 3.44
C GLY A 196 -7.17 9.39 3.87
N ARG A 197 -7.30 8.12 4.29
CA ARG A 197 -8.57 7.49 4.64
C ARG A 197 -8.45 6.66 5.90
N GLY A 198 -9.52 6.63 6.68
CA GLY A 198 -9.56 5.90 7.93
C GLY A 198 -8.40 6.30 8.85
N LEU A 199 -7.61 5.34 9.29
CA LEU A 199 -6.44 5.57 10.15
C LEU A 199 -5.11 5.54 9.37
N LEU A 200 -5.14 5.76 8.07
CA LEU A 200 -3.98 6.05 7.24
C LEU A 200 -4.01 7.55 6.91
N ILE A 201 -3.37 8.36 7.74
CA ILE A 201 -3.47 9.82 7.70
C ILE A 201 -2.09 10.42 7.45
N GLY A 202 -2.02 11.32 6.46
CA GLY A 202 -0.86 12.16 6.18
C GLY A 202 -1.16 13.62 6.51
N VAL A 203 -0.20 14.29 7.12
CA VAL A 203 -0.31 15.70 7.50
C VAL A 203 0.70 16.52 6.71
N GLY A 204 0.24 17.52 6.00
CA GLY A 204 1.09 18.53 5.36
C GLY A 204 1.35 19.68 6.33
N LEU A 205 2.62 20.11 6.40
CA LEU A 205 3.05 21.19 7.27
C LEU A 205 3.15 22.50 6.48
N ALA A 206 2.82 23.62 7.12
CA ALA A 206 2.96 24.94 6.56
C ALA A 206 4.43 25.30 6.32
N GLU A 207 4.67 26.17 5.36
CA GLU A 207 6.01 26.72 5.11
C GLU A 207 6.56 27.44 6.35
N GLY A 208 7.86 27.31 6.58
CA GLY A 208 8.54 27.93 7.72
C GLY A 208 8.58 27.10 8.99
N LEU A 209 7.90 25.96 9.02
CA LEU A 209 8.04 24.98 10.12
C LEU A 209 9.30 24.11 9.93
N PRO A 210 9.83 23.51 11.01
CA PRO A 210 10.88 22.53 10.89
C PRO A 210 10.49 21.38 9.96
N PRO A 211 11.46 20.70 9.33
CA PRO A 211 11.20 19.53 8.52
C PRO A 211 10.42 18.45 9.29
N ALA A 212 9.53 17.72 8.62
CA ALA A 212 8.67 16.72 9.25
C ALA A 212 9.46 15.69 10.08
N GLY A 213 10.66 15.29 9.62
CA GLY A 213 11.52 14.38 10.37
C GLY A 213 12.01 14.93 11.72
N GLU A 214 12.26 16.23 11.81
CA GLU A 214 12.65 16.89 13.08
C GLU A 214 11.46 16.96 14.05
N ILE A 215 10.27 17.27 13.52
CA ILE A 215 9.03 17.26 14.32
C ILE A 215 8.74 15.85 14.83
N ALA A 216 8.88 14.82 13.97
CA ALA A 216 8.70 13.44 14.35
C ALA A 216 9.69 13.00 15.44
N ALA A 217 10.97 13.38 15.31
CA ALA A 217 12.00 13.11 16.32
C ALA A 217 11.68 13.80 17.67
N THR A 218 11.21 15.04 17.65
CA THR A 218 10.79 15.79 18.84
C THR A 218 9.57 15.14 19.51
N LEU A 219 8.56 14.75 18.73
CA LEU A 219 7.38 14.06 19.24
C LEU A 219 7.75 12.73 19.92
N LEU A 220 8.67 11.97 19.32
CA LEU A 220 9.16 10.74 19.93
C LEU A 220 9.92 11.03 21.23
N ALA A 221 10.85 11.96 21.24
CA ALA A 221 11.72 12.24 22.38
C ALA A 221 10.98 12.85 23.58
N GLU A 222 10.06 13.79 23.31
CA GLU A 222 9.41 14.57 24.37
C GLU A 222 8.03 14.03 24.78
N ARG A 223 7.35 13.32 23.90
CA ARG A 223 5.95 12.88 24.10
C ARG A 223 5.75 11.37 23.93
N GLY A 224 6.74 10.65 23.47
CA GLY A 224 6.66 9.21 23.21
C GLY A 224 5.77 8.83 22.02
N PHE A 225 5.41 9.77 21.14
CA PHE A 225 4.65 9.49 19.94
C PHE A 225 5.57 9.05 18.80
N ILE A 226 5.24 7.94 18.15
CA ILE A 226 5.90 7.45 16.95
C ILE A 226 5.05 7.87 15.75
N VAL A 227 5.58 8.80 14.95
CA VAL A 227 5.01 9.22 13.67
C VAL A 227 6.08 9.12 12.59
N ASN A 228 5.70 9.02 11.32
CA ASN A 228 6.62 8.84 10.19
C ASN A 228 6.38 9.94 9.13
#